data_d7de918e3fd03cfd8fa1beca39e41d8a
#
_entry.id   d7de918e3fd03cfd8fa1beca39e41d8a
#
_cell.length_a   1.000
_cell.length_b   1.000
_cell.length_c   1.000
_cell.angle_alpha   90.00
_cell.angle_beta   90.00
_cell.angle_gamma   90.00
#
_symmetry.space_group_name_H-M   'P 1'
#
loop_
_entity.id
_entity.type
_entity.pdbx_description
1 polymer ?
#
loop_
_entity_poly.entity_id
_entity_poly.type
_entity_poly.pdbx_seq_one_letter_code
_entity_poly.pdbx_strand_id
1 'polypeptide(L)'
;TLNGAAVERNLRAFELGRWAVLHPEDAKRVMTPNVVALPKTLDEKIAFRKDHLTAYQGKGLAKRYGAMLDKITDDRLKEAVALGYHKLLSYKDEYEVARLLKSTRAKVAEAFEGDPKMTFNLAPPIMSKAGADGRPMKRTFGAWMEGPFNILARMKFLRGTPFDPFGRTEERRMERSLITQYEADMKDVLPKLTDATHDAIVALAELPLQIRGFGPVKQANEAKAAKRREELLAVIRSGGTQSSRAAE
;
A
#
# COMPACT_ATOMS: atom_id res chain seq x y z
N THR A 1 3.29 23.39 -38.39
CA THR A 1 4.03 24.50 -37.71
C THR A 1 3.19 25.75 -37.47
N LEU A 2 1.91 25.74 -37.82
CA LEU A 2 1.03 26.95 -37.73
C LEU A 2 0.94 27.52 -36.31
N ASN A 3 1.02 26.70 -35.27
CA ASN A 3 0.93 27.16 -33.87
C ASN A 3 2.27 27.31 -33.13
N GLY A 4 3.40 26.90 -33.70
CA GLY A 4 4.72 26.95 -33.07
C GLY A 4 4.86 26.19 -31.74
N ALA A 5 3.77 25.66 -31.18
CA ALA A 5 3.77 24.96 -29.91
C ALA A 5 3.81 23.43 -30.09
N ALA A 6 4.70 22.75 -29.34
CA ALA A 6 4.85 21.28 -29.32
C ALA A 6 5.00 20.65 -30.73
N VAL A 7 5.70 21.27 -31.64
CA VAL A 7 5.81 20.84 -33.06
C VAL A 7 6.26 19.40 -33.20
N GLU A 8 7.32 19.01 -32.52
CA GLU A 8 7.82 17.61 -32.55
C GLU A 8 6.80 16.61 -32.05
N ARG A 9 6.08 16.93 -30.98
CA ARG A 9 5.03 16.05 -30.43
C ARG A 9 3.88 15.88 -31.41
N ASN A 10 3.49 16.96 -32.09
CA ASN A 10 2.43 16.93 -33.08
C ASN A 10 2.84 16.16 -34.34
N LEU A 11 4.09 16.29 -34.78
CA LEU A 11 4.62 15.50 -35.89
C LEU A 11 4.65 14.00 -35.53
N ARG A 12 5.14 13.65 -34.35
CA ARG A 12 5.12 12.25 -33.87
C ARG A 12 3.70 11.69 -33.76
N ALA A 13 2.74 12.49 -33.26
CA ALA A 13 1.34 12.08 -33.19
C ALA A 13 0.75 11.83 -34.59
N PHE A 14 1.11 12.64 -35.56
CA PHE A 14 0.71 12.46 -36.95
C PHE A 14 1.31 11.19 -37.57
N GLU A 15 2.61 10.95 -37.34
CA GLU A 15 3.29 9.73 -37.80
C GLU A 15 2.70 8.47 -37.17
N LEU A 16 2.41 8.50 -35.87
CA LEU A 16 1.72 7.42 -35.17
C LEU A 16 0.32 7.17 -35.74
N GLY A 17 -0.42 8.23 -36.05
CA GLY A 17 -1.72 8.10 -36.72
C GLY A 17 -1.62 7.44 -38.10
N ARG A 18 -0.65 7.82 -38.91
CA ARG A 18 -0.40 7.16 -40.20
C ARG A 18 0.00 5.70 -40.02
N TRP A 19 0.92 5.41 -39.07
CA TRP A 19 1.32 4.05 -38.73
C TRP A 19 0.12 3.19 -38.31
N ALA A 20 -0.77 3.74 -37.46
CA ALA A 20 -1.96 3.02 -36.97
C ALA A 20 -2.93 2.63 -38.09
N VAL A 21 -3.03 3.45 -39.14
CA VAL A 21 -3.85 3.13 -40.32
C VAL A 21 -3.25 1.99 -41.11
N LEU A 22 -1.92 1.92 -41.24
CA LEU A 22 -1.20 0.87 -41.96
C LEU A 22 -1.10 -0.43 -41.14
N HIS A 23 -1.14 -0.34 -39.80
CA HIS A 23 -0.96 -1.47 -38.89
C HIS A 23 -2.11 -1.49 -37.83
N PRO A 24 -3.37 -1.72 -38.24
CA PRO A 24 -4.53 -1.57 -37.37
C PRO A 24 -4.53 -2.55 -36.19
N GLU A 25 -4.04 -3.78 -36.40
CA GLU A 25 -3.99 -4.78 -35.31
C GLU A 25 -2.91 -4.46 -34.28
N ASP A 26 -1.76 -3.97 -34.70
CA ASP A 26 -0.70 -3.54 -33.80
C ASP A 26 -1.10 -2.26 -33.05
N ALA A 27 -1.73 -1.32 -33.74
CA ALA A 27 -2.29 -0.12 -33.12
C ALA A 27 -3.34 -0.48 -32.05
N LYS A 28 -4.24 -1.40 -32.34
CA LYS A 28 -5.23 -1.91 -31.39
C LYS A 28 -4.59 -2.55 -30.17
N ARG A 29 -3.53 -3.36 -30.37
CA ARG A 29 -2.77 -3.99 -29.29
C ARG A 29 -2.06 -2.97 -28.40
N VAL A 30 -1.44 -1.94 -28.99
CA VAL A 30 -0.77 -0.86 -28.25
C VAL A 30 -1.77 0.06 -27.54
N MET A 31 -2.92 0.34 -28.16
CA MET A 31 -3.96 1.19 -27.62
C MET A 31 -4.89 0.48 -26.64
N THR A 32 -4.90 -0.87 -26.62
CA THR A 32 -5.68 -1.62 -25.62
C THR A 32 -4.91 -1.55 -24.30
N PRO A 33 -5.43 -0.83 -23.31
CA PRO A 33 -4.76 -0.77 -22.02
C PRO A 33 -4.67 -2.18 -21.45
N ASN A 34 -3.53 -2.54 -20.90
CA ASN A 34 -3.36 -3.80 -20.16
C ASN A 34 -4.18 -3.66 -18.86
N VAL A 35 -5.50 -3.80 -19.00
CA VAL A 35 -6.45 -3.66 -17.88
C VAL A 35 -6.33 -4.90 -17.03
N VAL A 36 -5.58 -4.79 -15.95
CA VAL A 36 -5.64 -5.78 -14.88
C VAL A 36 -7.08 -5.76 -14.34
N ALA A 37 -7.81 -6.86 -14.55
CA ALA A 37 -9.14 -7.00 -13.99
C ALA A 37 -9.06 -6.88 -12.47
N LEU A 38 -9.65 -5.81 -11.92
CA LEU A 38 -9.71 -5.64 -10.48
C LEU A 38 -10.72 -6.62 -9.89
N PRO A 39 -10.43 -7.18 -8.71
CA PRO A 39 -11.35 -8.06 -8.00
C PRO A 39 -12.69 -7.34 -7.75
N LYS A 40 -13.80 -7.97 -8.11
CA LYS A 40 -15.14 -7.39 -8.03
C LYS A 40 -15.86 -7.80 -6.76
N THR A 41 -15.82 -9.10 -6.43
CA THR A 41 -16.47 -9.63 -5.24
C THR A 41 -15.60 -9.50 -3.99
N LEU A 42 -16.21 -9.59 -2.81
CA LEU A 42 -15.50 -9.55 -1.53
C LEU A 42 -14.47 -10.68 -1.43
N ASP A 43 -14.85 -11.89 -1.84
CA ASP A 43 -13.96 -13.05 -1.82
C ASP A 43 -12.77 -12.89 -2.75
N GLU A 44 -12.97 -12.38 -3.96
CA GLU A 44 -11.89 -12.05 -4.88
C GLU A 44 -10.95 -10.98 -4.31
N LYS A 45 -11.51 -9.95 -3.66
CA LYS A 45 -10.73 -8.91 -2.98
C LYS A 45 -9.89 -9.47 -1.84
N ILE A 46 -10.45 -10.42 -1.07
CA ILE A 46 -9.74 -11.10 0.03
C ILE A 46 -8.66 -12.03 -0.52
N ALA A 47 -8.97 -12.82 -1.55
CA ALA A 47 -8.00 -13.72 -2.20
C ALA A 47 -6.80 -12.93 -2.76
N PHE A 48 -7.05 -11.86 -3.49
CA PHE A 48 -6.00 -10.98 -4.02
C PHE A 48 -5.07 -10.43 -2.92
N ARG A 49 -5.63 -10.07 -1.74
CA ARG A 49 -4.84 -9.61 -0.61
C ARG A 49 -4.05 -10.73 0.07
N LYS A 50 -4.61 -11.92 0.18
CA LYS A 50 -3.88 -13.12 0.68
C LYS A 50 -2.69 -13.44 -0.23
N ASP A 51 -2.85 -13.35 -1.54
CA ASP A 51 -1.77 -13.56 -2.50
C ASP A 51 -0.69 -12.48 -2.37
N HIS A 52 -1.09 -11.22 -2.22
CA HIS A 52 -0.15 -10.14 -1.95
C HIS A 52 0.62 -10.35 -0.65
N LEU A 53 -0.04 -10.69 0.46
CA LEU A 53 0.62 -10.96 1.75
C LEU A 53 1.55 -12.18 1.68
N THR A 54 1.20 -13.19 0.87
CA THR A 54 2.06 -14.33 0.61
C THR A 54 3.31 -13.90 -0.14
N ALA A 55 3.18 -13.05 -1.15
CA ALA A 55 4.33 -12.48 -1.86
C ALA A 55 5.16 -11.54 -0.97
N TYR A 56 4.50 -10.76 -0.12
CA TYR A 56 5.10 -9.79 0.79
C TYR A 56 5.98 -10.46 1.87
N GLN A 57 5.47 -11.46 2.61
CA GLN A 57 6.24 -12.11 3.67
C GLN A 57 6.14 -13.63 3.68
N GLY A 58 5.01 -14.20 3.26
CA GLY A 58 4.82 -15.64 3.18
C GLY A 58 3.44 -16.09 3.62
N LYS A 59 3.19 -17.40 3.48
CA LYS A 59 1.89 -18.04 3.79
C LYS A 59 1.44 -17.83 5.24
N GLY A 60 2.36 -17.69 6.18
CA GLY A 60 2.05 -17.45 7.61
C GLY A 60 1.31 -16.13 7.82
N LEU A 61 1.76 -15.05 7.15
CA LEU A 61 1.10 -13.75 7.23
C LEU A 61 -0.28 -13.77 6.56
N ALA A 62 -0.40 -14.41 5.40
CA ALA A 62 -1.69 -14.60 4.73
C ALA A 62 -2.68 -15.42 5.58
N LYS A 63 -2.20 -16.46 6.30
CA LYS A 63 -3.01 -17.24 7.24
C LYS A 63 -3.47 -16.40 8.44
N ARG A 64 -2.57 -15.58 9.03
CA ARG A 64 -2.92 -14.63 10.11
C ARG A 64 -4.01 -13.66 9.67
N TYR A 65 -3.89 -13.09 8.47
CA TYR A 65 -4.91 -12.23 7.88
C TYR A 65 -6.25 -12.95 7.69
N GLY A 66 -6.24 -14.16 7.10
CA GLY A 66 -7.46 -14.95 6.91
C GLY A 66 -8.16 -15.28 8.22
N ALA A 67 -7.41 -15.73 9.23
CA ALA A 67 -7.96 -16.10 10.55
C ALA A 67 -8.68 -14.95 11.28
N MET A 68 -8.35 -13.68 10.97
CA MET A 68 -9.10 -12.54 11.46
C MET A 68 -10.44 -12.41 10.74
N LEU A 69 -10.45 -12.54 9.41
CA LEU A 69 -11.65 -12.41 8.58
C LEU A 69 -12.65 -13.56 8.75
N ASP A 70 -12.15 -14.76 9.05
CA ASP A 70 -12.99 -15.95 9.28
C ASP A 70 -13.91 -15.81 10.49
N LYS A 71 -13.65 -14.85 11.39
CA LYS A 71 -14.45 -14.53 12.56
C LYS A 71 -15.62 -13.58 12.27
N ILE A 72 -15.69 -13.04 11.06
CA ILE A 72 -16.62 -11.97 10.70
C ILE A 72 -17.60 -12.51 9.66
N THR A 73 -18.91 -12.44 9.99
CA THR A 73 -19.99 -12.87 9.12
C THR A 73 -20.63 -11.70 8.36
N ASP A 74 -20.59 -10.49 8.91
CA ASP A 74 -21.10 -9.29 8.27
C ASP A 74 -20.17 -8.83 7.13
N ASP A 75 -20.67 -8.74 5.91
CA ASP A 75 -19.89 -8.45 4.70
C ASP A 75 -19.27 -7.04 4.71
N ARG A 76 -20.03 -6.05 5.20
CA ARG A 76 -19.55 -4.66 5.27
C ARG A 76 -18.38 -4.54 6.25
N LEU A 77 -18.52 -5.13 7.42
CA LEU A 77 -17.45 -5.15 8.41
C LEU A 77 -16.26 -5.99 7.94
N LYS A 78 -16.52 -7.14 7.30
CA LYS A 78 -15.47 -7.99 6.73
C LYS A 78 -14.66 -7.25 5.66
N GLU A 79 -15.32 -6.47 4.78
CA GLU A 79 -14.62 -5.64 3.80
C GLU A 79 -13.78 -4.56 4.45
N ALA A 80 -14.31 -3.85 5.45
CA ALA A 80 -13.59 -2.83 6.20
C ALA A 80 -12.33 -3.40 6.88
N VAL A 81 -12.47 -4.54 7.57
CA VAL A 81 -11.33 -5.24 8.20
C VAL A 81 -10.36 -5.75 7.14
N ALA A 82 -10.85 -6.30 6.03
CA ALA A 82 -10.00 -6.78 4.95
C ALA A 82 -9.11 -5.67 4.39
N LEU A 83 -9.63 -4.46 4.24
CA LEU A 83 -8.90 -3.29 3.75
C LEU A 83 -7.92 -2.74 4.80
N GLY A 84 -8.44 -2.44 5.99
CA GLY A 84 -7.68 -1.81 7.07
C GLY A 84 -6.54 -2.70 7.57
N TYR A 85 -6.82 -3.97 7.83
CA TYR A 85 -5.83 -4.91 8.35
C TYR A 85 -4.77 -5.26 7.31
N HIS A 86 -5.15 -5.47 6.04
CA HIS A 86 -4.19 -5.67 4.96
C HIS A 86 -3.20 -4.50 4.86
N LYS A 87 -3.69 -3.25 4.94
CA LYS A 87 -2.84 -2.06 4.89
C LYS A 87 -1.82 -2.02 6.02
N LEU A 88 -2.22 -2.41 7.24
CA LEU A 88 -1.30 -2.47 8.38
C LEU A 88 -0.27 -3.58 8.21
N LEU A 89 -0.69 -4.78 7.76
CA LEU A 89 0.18 -5.94 7.59
C LEU A 89 1.22 -5.74 6.49
N SER A 90 0.90 -4.95 5.44
CA SER A 90 1.74 -4.75 4.26
C SER A 90 2.31 -3.33 4.19
N TYR A 91 2.87 -2.83 5.29
CA TYR A 91 3.53 -1.54 5.30
C TYR A 91 4.76 -1.52 4.38
N LYS A 92 5.03 -0.37 3.78
CA LYS A 92 6.12 -0.21 2.82
C LYS A 92 7.45 -0.11 3.56
N ASP A 93 8.28 -1.13 3.41
CA ASP A 93 9.64 -1.18 3.92
C ASP A 93 10.67 -1.45 2.82
N GLU A 94 11.93 -1.55 3.20
CA GLU A 94 13.06 -1.72 2.31
C GLU A 94 13.00 -3.05 1.54
N TYR A 95 12.51 -4.12 2.18
CA TYR A 95 12.33 -5.43 1.55
C TYR A 95 11.24 -5.39 0.48
N GLU A 96 10.13 -4.73 0.77
CA GLU A 96 9.02 -4.59 -0.17
C GLU A 96 9.40 -3.68 -1.34
N VAL A 97 10.11 -2.58 -1.09
CA VAL A 97 10.66 -1.72 -2.15
C VAL A 97 11.58 -2.53 -3.06
N ALA A 98 12.49 -3.33 -2.50
CA ALA A 98 13.39 -4.18 -3.27
C ALA A 98 12.61 -5.22 -4.10
N ARG A 99 11.57 -5.85 -3.53
CA ARG A 99 10.72 -6.81 -4.22
C ARG A 99 10.01 -6.18 -5.44
N LEU A 100 9.46 -4.99 -5.26
CA LEU A 100 8.76 -4.27 -6.33
C LEU A 100 9.72 -3.80 -7.43
N LEU A 101 10.92 -3.33 -7.06
CA LEU A 101 11.92 -2.86 -8.02
C LEU A 101 12.60 -4.00 -8.79
N LYS A 102 12.66 -5.21 -8.23
CA LYS A 102 13.22 -6.40 -8.88
C LYS A 102 12.58 -6.68 -10.25
N SER A 103 11.28 -6.46 -10.39
CA SER A 103 10.54 -6.71 -11.63
C SER A 103 10.60 -5.55 -12.64
N THR A 104 11.24 -4.43 -12.28
CA THR A 104 11.20 -3.21 -13.10
C THR A 104 11.91 -3.40 -14.43
N ARG A 105 13.06 -4.09 -14.45
CA ARG A 105 13.81 -4.34 -15.70
C ARG A 105 13.01 -5.16 -16.71
N ALA A 106 12.37 -6.24 -16.26
CA ALA A 106 11.53 -7.06 -17.12
C ALA A 106 10.38 -6.24 -17.73
N LYS A 107 9.72 -5.42 -16.93
CA LYS A 107 8.64 -4.53 -17.37
C LYS A 107 9.12 -3.45 -18.34
N VAL A 108 10.32 -2.91 -18.10
CA VAL A 108 10.93 -1.91 -18.99
C VAL A 108 11.32 -2.56 -20.32
N ALA A 109 11.92 -3.76 -20.30
CA ALA A 109 12.28 -4.50 -21.52
C ALA A 109 11.04 -4.92 -22.34
N GLU A 110 9.90 -5.14 -21.69
CA GLU A 110 8.63 -5.43 -22.38
C GLU A 110 7.99 -4.16 -22.97
N ALA A 111 8.17 -3.00 -22.32
CA ALA A 111 7.51 -1.75 -22.69
C ALA A 111 8.33 -0.87 -23.66
N PHE A 112 9.65 -1.10 -23.77
CA PHE A 112 10.55 -0.26 -24.55
C PHE A 112 11.48 -1.11 -25.41
N GLU A 113 11.70 -0.67 -26.65
CA GLU A 113 12.71 -1.24 -27.53
C GLU A 113 14.10 -0.68 -27.21
N GLY A 114 15.15 -1.50 -27.43
CA GLY A 114 16.55 -1.15 -27.19
C GLY A 114 17.04 -1.50 -25.79
N ASP A 115 18.12 -0.85 -25.34
CA ASP A 115 18.71 -1.02 -24.00
C ASP A 115 18.55 0.27 -23.16
N PRO A 116 17.38 0.51 -22.57
CA PRO A 116 17.13 1.72 -21.81
C PRO A 116 18.00 1.79 -20.53
N LYS A 117 18.67 2.91 -20.32
CA LYS A 117 19.41 3.17 -19.10
C LYS A 117 18.45 3.36 -17.92
N MET A 118 18.48 2.41 -16.98
CA MET A 118 17.67 2.50 -15.76
C MET A 118 18.45 3.17 -14.64
N THR A 119 17.76 4.07 -13.94
CA THR A 119 18.25 4.69 -12.71
C THR A 119 17.19 4.59 -11.63
N PHE A 120 17.64 4.45 -10.38
CA PHE A 120 16.78 4.33 -9.20
C PHE A 120 16.99 5.54 -8.30
N ASN A 121 15.93 6.32 -8.04
CA ASN A 121 15.97 7.44 -7.12
C ASN A 121 15.53 6.98 -5.73
N LEU A 122 16.49 6.73 -4.85
CA LEU A 122 16.30 6.13 -3.53
C LEU A 122 16.82 7.04 -2.42
N ALA A 123 16.24 6.90 -1.24
CA ALA A 123 16.73 7.48 0.00
C ALA A 123 16.97 6.37 1.04
N PRO A 124 18.06 5.57 0.91
CA PRO A 124 18.34 4.50 1.85
C PRO A 124 18.52 5.05 3.27
N PRO A 125 17.87 4.49 4.31
CA PRO A 125 17.92 5.04 5.67
C PRO A 125 19.33 5.21 6.24
N ILE A 126 20.24 4.31 5.86
CA ILE A 126 21.65 4.32 6.35
C ILE A 126 22.50 5.37 5.62
N MET A 127 22.12 5.80 4.40
CA MET A 127 22.93 6.66 3.53
C MET A 127 22.31 8.04 3.26
N SER A 128 21.08 8.27 3.70
CA SER A 128 20.36 9.50 3.41
C SER A 128 20.52 10.51 4.55
N LYS A 129 21.02 11.70 4.22
CA LYS A 129 20.96 12.86 5.12
C LYS A 129 19.58 13.49 5.03
N ALA A 130 19.08 14.02 6.15
CA ALA A 130 17.88 14.84 6.15
C ALA A 130 18.14 16.15 5.37
N GLY A 131 17.23 16.49 4.46
CA GLY A 131 17.21 17.79 3.80
C GLY A 131 16.72 18.89 4.76
N ALA A 132 16.72 20.14 4.30
CA ALA A 132 16.25 21.28 5.08
C ALA A 132 14.77 21.19 5.49
N ASP A 133 13.98 20.38 4.78
CA ASP A 133 12.56 20.07 5.03
C ASP A 133 12.36 18.84 5.95
N GLY A 134 13.43 18.29 6.53
CA GLY A 134 13.40 17.09 7.37
C GLY A 134 13.18 15.78 6.60
N ARG A 135 13.10 15.83 5.28
CA ARG A 135 12.90 14.64 4.43
C ARG A 135 14.23 14.04 4.01
N PRO A 136 14.35 12.70 3.92
CA PRO A 136 15.55 12.07 3.41
C PRO A 136 15.83 12.48 1.96
N MET A 137 17.04 12.95 1.69
CA MET A 137 17.47 13.33 0.34
C MET A 137 17.60 12.09 -0.54
N LYS A 138 16.90 12.10 -1.68
CA LYS A 138 17.02 11.04 -2.68
C LYS A 138 18.35 11.14 -3.42
N ARG A 139 18.95 9.98 -3.67
CA ARG A 139 20.14 9.82 -4.50
C ARG A 139 19.81 8.94 -5.70
N THR A 140 20.47 9.22 -6.83
CA THR A 140 20.31 8.42 -8.04
C THR A 140 21.35 7.30 -8.05
N PHE A 141 20.88 6.08 -8.26
CA PHE A 141 21.70 4.87 -8.36
C PHE A 141 21.50 4.25 -9.74
N GLY A 142 22.55 3.64 -10.29
CA GLY A 142 22.50 2.96 -11.59
C GLY A 142 21.93 1.54 -11.50
N ALA A 143 21.92 0.85 -12.63
CA ALA A 143 21.38 -0.52 -12.79
C ALA A 143 22.07 -1.57 -11.90
N TRP A 144 23.28 -1.31 -11.40
CA TRP A 144 24.00 -2.20 -10.48
C TRP A 144 23.21 -2.49 -9.18
N MET A 145 22.26 -1.61 -8.81
CA MET A 145 21.39 -1.82 -7.64
C MET A 145 20.45 -3.03 -7.76
N GLU A 146 20.28 -3.59 -8.94
CA GLU A 146 19.45 -4.80 -9.13
C GLU A 146 19.98 -6.00 -8.32
N GLY A 147 21.31 -6.16 -8.25
CA GLY A 147 21.94 -7.18 -7.41
C GLY A 147 21.54 -7.07 -5.94
N PRO A 148 21.84 -5.94 -5.29
CA PRO A 148 21.38 -5.63 -3.94
C PRO A 148 19.86 -5.80 -3.73
N PHE A 149 19.00 -5.38 -4.67
CA PHE A 149 17.56 -5.59 -4.56
C PHE A 149 17.17 -7.07 -4.57
N ASN A 150 17.84 -7.88 -5.40
CA ASN A 150 17.59 -9.32 -5.43
C ASN A 150 17.90 -10.00 -4.09
N ILE A 151 19.00 -9.60 -3.44
CA ILE A 151 19.39 -10.10 -2.12
C ILE A 151 18.38 -9.61 -1.08
N LEU A 152 18.12 -8.30 -1.04
CA LEU A 152 17.25 -7.69 -0.05
C LEU A 152 15.81 -8.23 -0.14
N ALA A 153 15.27 -8.43 -1.34
CA ALA A 153 13.95 -9.03 -1.54
C ALA A 153 13.86 -10.47 -0.98
N ARG A 154 14.98 -11.23 -1.01
CA ARG A 154 15.05 -12.58 -0.41
C ARG A 154 15.12 -12.52 1.11
N MET A 155 15.69 -11.45 1.68
CA MET A 155 15.82 -11.28 3.13
C MET A 155 14.53 -10.85 3.83
N LYS A 156 13.41 -10.80 3.13
CA LYS A 156 12.08 -10.44 3.72
C LYS A 156 11.68 -11.27 4.94
N PHE A 157 12.25 -12.46 5.12
CA PHE A 157 12.03 -13.30 6.29
C PHE A 157 12.61 -12.72 7.60
N LEU A 158 13.55 -11.77 7.50
CA LEU A 158 14.11 -11.08 8.66
C LEU A 158 13.16 -10.02 9.23
N ARG A 159 12.14 -9.60 8.45
CA ARG A 159 11.20 -8.55 8.85
C ARG A 159 10.58 -8.84 10.21
N GLY A 160 10.77 -7.90 11.13
CA GLY A 160 10.24 -7.99 12.49
C GLY A 160 10.97 -8.96 13.42
N THR A 161 12.07 -9.59 12.97
CA THR A 161 12.93 -10.40 13.84
C THR A 161 13.98 -9.53 14.54
N PRO A 162 14.69 -10.03 15.58
CA PRO A 162 15.82 -9.32 16.20
C PRO A 162 16.96 -8.99 15.22
N PHE A 163 17.06 -9.73 14.12
CA PHE A 163 18.08 -9.58 13.08
C PHE A 163 17.64 -8.64 11.94
N ASP A 164 16.47 -8.03 12.04
CA ASP A 164 16.00 -7.05 11.06
C ASP A 164 16.79 -5.73 11.18
N PRO A 165 17.69 -5.40 10.22
CA PRO A 165 18.52 -4.20 10.31
C PRO A 165 17.71 -2.91 10.20
N PHE A 166 16.52 -2.96 9.57
CA PHE A 166 15.62 -1.82 9.37
C PHE A 166 14.57 -1.72 10.49
N GLY A 167 14.31 -2.81 11.20
CA GLY A 167 13.22 -2.95 12.17
C GLY A 167 13.35 -2.09 13.42
N ARG A 168 14.49 -1.44 13.66
CA ARG A 168 14.77 -0.68 14.89
C ARG A 168 14.39 0.79 14.81
N THR A 169 14.00 1.30 13.64
CA THR A 169 13.57 2.69 13.46
C THR A 169 12.23 2.95 14.19
N GLU A 170 12.00 4.18 14.60
CA GLU A 170 10.73 4.58 15.23
C GLU A 170 9.54 4.29 14.32
N GLU A 171 9.67 4.56 13.02
CA GLU A 171 8.63 4.28 12.03
C GLU A 171 8.27 2.80 12.00
N ARG A 172 9.25 1.89 12.02
CA ARG A 172 8.99 0.44 12.01
C ARG A 172 8.42 -0.07 13.33
N ARG A 173 8.78 0.54 14.45
CA ARG A 173 8.15 0.23 15.76
C ARG A 173 6.69 0.66 15.75
N MET A 174 6.39 1.87 15.27
CA MET A 174 5.03 2.38 15.13
C MET A 174 4.19 1.45 14.23
N GLU A 175 4.68 1.05 13.05
CA GLU A 175 3.97 0.14 12.14
C GLU A 175 3.59 -1.18 12.84
N ARG A 176 4.53 -1.77 13.58
CA ARG A 176 4.26 -3.02 14.31
C ARG A 176 3.30 -2.82 15.48
N SER A 177 3.41 -1.70 16.20
CA SER A 177 2.48 -1.39 17.30
C SER A 177 1.05 -1.19 16.80
N LEU A 178 0.87 -0.55 15.65
CA LEU A 178 -0.44 -0.39 15.01
C LEU A 178 -1.09 -1.74 14.65
N ILE A 179 -0.30 -2.71 14.19
CA ILE A 179 -0.81 -4.06 13.92
C ILE A 179 -1.33 -4.71 15.21
N THR A 180 -0.51 -4.71 16.27
CA THR A 180 -0.85 -5.31 17.56
C THR A 180 -2.06 -4.64 18.18
N GLN A 181 -2.11 -3.30 18.12
CA GLN A 181 -3.24 -2.52 18.62
C GLN A 181 -4.52 -2.85 17.87
N TYR A 182 -4.46 -2.90 16.53
CA TYR A 182 -5.62 -3.23 15.71
C TYR A 182 -6.17 -4.62 16.01
N GLU A 183 -5.31 -5.62 16.18
CA GLU A 183 -5.73 -6.97 16.54
C GLU A 183 -6.38 -7.02 17.92
N ALA A 184 -5.85 -6.27 18.87
CA ALA A 184 -6.44 -6.15 20.21
C ALA A 184 -7.81 -5.46 20.15
N ASP A 185 -7.94 -4.39 19.37
CA ASP A 185 -9.20 -3.69 19.16
C ASP A 185 -10.26 -4.59 18.55
N MET A 186 -9.93 -5.27 17.43
CA MET A 186 -10.87 -6.18 16.80
C MET A 186 -11.29 -7.32 17.74
N LYS A 187 -10.37 -7.86 18.53
CA LYS A 187 -10.69 -8.88 19.54
C LYS A 187 -11.65 -8.36 20.62
N ASP A 188 -11.50 -7.09 21.03
CA ASP A 188 -12.38 -6.44 22.03
C ASP A 188 -13.75 -6.12 21.47
N VAL A 189 -13.84 -5.60 20.23
CA VAL A 189 -15.08 -5.03 19.71
C VAL A 189 -15.96 -6.03 18.94
N LEU A 190 -15.39 -7.06 18.29
CA LEU A 190 -16.18 -8.05 17.53
C LEU A 190 -17.29 -8.72 18.37
N PRO A 191 -17.06 -9.10 19.65
CA PRO A 191 -18.13 -9.64 20.49
C PRO A 191 -19.23 -8.65 20.86
N LYS A 192 -19.00 -7.34 20.64
CA LYS A 192 -19.92 -6.24 20.95
C LYS A 192 -20.68 -5.76 19.70
N LEU A 193 -20.65 -6.52 18.62
CA LEU A 193 -21.32 -6.19 17.37
C LEU A 193 -22.85 -6.28 17.57
N THR A 194 -23.52 -5.17 17.40
CA THR A 194 -24.99 -5.01 17.43
C THR A 194 -25.36 -3.95 16.38
N ASP A 195 -26.63 -3.82 16.03
CA ASP A 195 -27.07 -2.76 15.11
C ASP A 195 -26.66 -1.36 15.59
N ALA A 196 -26.68 -1.11 16.90
CA ALA A 196 -26.29 0.18 17.48
C ALA A 196 -24.79 0.47 17.44
N THR A 197 -23.93 -0.56 17.43
CA THR A 197 -22.46 -0.42 17.44
C THR A 197 -21.84 -0.67 16.06
N HIS A 198 -22.62 -1.20 15.11
CA HIS A 198 -22.13 -1.64 13.79
C HIS A 198 -21.32 -0.56 13.07
N ASP A 199 -21.89 0.64 12.87
CA ASP A 199 -21.21 1.72 12.15
C ASP A 199 -19.92 2.20 12.84
N ALA A 200 -19.91 2.21 14.17
CA ALA A 200 -18.72 2.58 14.95
C ALA A 200 -17.61 1.51 14.80
N ILE A 201 -17.96 0.22 14.78
CA ILE A 201 -16.99 -0.88 14.59
C ILE A 201 -16.46 -0.87 13.16
N VAL A 202 -17.30 -0.64 12.15
CA VAL A 202 -16.85 -0.49 10.75
C VAL A 202 -15.91 0.70 10.62
N ALA A 203 -16.26 1.86 11.19
CA ALA A 203 -15.40 3.05 11.18
C ALA A 203 -14.04 2.80 11.88
N LEU A 204 -14.05 2.05 12.99
CA LEU A 204 -12.82 1.65 13.69
C LEU A 204 -11.95 0.73 12.80
N ALA A 205 -12.57 -0.22 12.10
CA ALA A 205 -11.88 -1.14 11.19
C ALA A 205 -11.24 -0.42 9.99
N GLU A 206 -11.84 0.69 9.54
CA GLU A 206 -11.34 1.52 8.43
C GLU A 206 -10.30 2.56 8.82
N LEU A 207 -10.12 2.85 10.12
CA LEU A 207 -9.16 3.87 10.59
C LEU A 207 -7.75 3.73 10.01
N PRO A 208 -7.18 2.54 9.84
CA PRO A 208 -5.87 2.39 9.21
C PRO A 208 -5.78 3.07 7.84
N LEU A 209 -6.88 3.15 7.10
CA LEU A 209 -6.90 3.77 5.75
C LEU A 209 -6.63 5.28 5.80
N GLN A 210 -6.82 5.92 6.95
CA GLN A 210 -6.56 7.35 7.15
C GLN A 210 -5.09 7.65 7.50
N ILE A 211 -4.32 6.66 7.99
CA ILE A 211 -2.90 6.80 8.33
C ILE A 211 -2.07 6.76 7.04
N ARG A 212 -1.99 7.88 6.35
CA ARG A 212 -1.31 8.02 5.05
C ARG A 212 -0.10 8.95 5.16
N GLY A 213 0.82 8.83 4.19
CA GLY A 213 2.01 9.68 4.10
C GLY A 213 3.28 9.00 4.61
N PHE A 214 4.34 9.79 4.79
CA PHE A 214 5.65 9.36 5.27
C PHE A 214 6.18 10.39 6.27
N GLY A 215 7.00 9.94 7.23
CA GLY A 215 7.62 10.81 8.22
C GLY A 215 6.61 11.66 9.00
N PRO A 216 6.82 12.98 9.15
CA PRO A 216 5.96 13.85 9.97
C PRO A 216 4.48 13.84 9.55
N VAL A 217 4.19 13.72 8.24
CA VAL A 217 2.81 13.67 7.73
C VAL A 217 2.11 12.40 8.23
N LYS A 218 2.79 11.27 8.24
CA LYS A 218 2.24 10.02 8.74
C LYS A 218 2.02 10.06 10.23
N GLN A 219 2.96 10.61 10.99
CA GLN A 219 2.83 10.80 12.45
C GLN A 219 1.63 11.68 12.80
N ALA A 220 1.43 12.79 12.07
CA ALA A 220 0.27 13.65 12.27
C ALA A 220 -1.06 12.95 11.96
N ASN A 221 -1.11 12.12 10.92
CA ASN A 221 -2.31 11.35 10.58
C ASN A 221 -2.55 10.20 11.58
N GLU A 222 -1.48 9.58 12.09
CA GLU A 222 -1.57 8.57 13.14
C GLU A 222 -2.15 9.17 14.42
N ALA A 223 -1.66 10.35 14.87
CA ALA A 223 -2.18 11.03 16.05
C ALA A 223 -3.69 11.38 15.91
N LYS A 224 -4.13 11.81 14.72
CA LYS A 224 -5.57 12.03 14.45
C LYS A 224 -6.36 10.71 14.50
N ALA A 225 -5.82 9.65 13.91
CA ALA A 225 -6.46 8.34 13.95
C ALA A 225 -6.52 7.78 15.37
N ALA A 226 -5.49 7.98 16.19
CA ALA A 226 -5.47 7.57 17.60
C ALA A 226 -6.57 8.27 18.40
N LYS A 227 -6.75 9.59 18.24
CA LYS A 227 -7.85 10.32 18.87
C LYS A 227 -9.21 9.77 18.43
N ARG A 228 -9.40 9.58 17.13
CA ARG A 228 -10.65 9.03 16.58
C ARG A 228 -10.92 7.60 17.06
N ARG A 229 -9.88 6.80 17.21
CA ARG A 229 -9.96 5.46 17.78
C ARG A 229 -10.55 5.48 19.19
N GLU A 230 -10.05 6.35 20.08
CA GLU A 230 -10.57 6.46 21.46
C GLU A 230 -12.05 6.86 21.47
N GLU A 231 -12.46 7.81 20.63
CA GLU A 231 -13.86 8.22 20.48
C GLU A 231 -14.74 7.03 20.06
N LEU A 232 -14.33 6.27 19.04
CA LEU A 232 -15.07 5.13 18.55
C LEU A 232 -15.15 4.00 19.59
N LEU A 233 -14.05 3.71 20.28
CA LEU A 233 -14.05 2.73 21.36
C LEU A 233 -14.98 3.13 22.53
N ALA A 234 -15.07 4.41 22.85
CA ALA A 234 -16.00 4.91 23.86
C ALA A 234 -17.47 4.66 23.43
N VAL A 235 -17.81 4.98 22.17
CA VAL A 235 -19.15 4.70 21.61
C VAL A 235 -19.48 3.21 21.63
N ILE A 236 -18.54 2.35 21.21
CA ILE A 236 -18.76 0.90 21.18
C ILE A 236 -18.96 0.35 22.59
N ARG A 237 -18.15 0.80 23.56
CA ARG A 237 -18.24 0.37 24.97
C ARG A 237 -19.52 0.83 25.67
N SER A 238 -20.09 1.97 25.25
CA SER A 238 -21.39 2.46 25.74
C SER A 238 -22.60 1.81 25.05
N GLY A 239 -22.38 0.81 24.18
CA GLY A 239 -23.46 0.14 23.45
C GLY A 239 -24.11 1.02 22.37
N GLY A 240 -23.39 2.00 21.81
CA GLY A 240 -23.89 2.90 20.77
C GLY A 240 -24.64 4.15 21.26
N THR A 241 -24.76 4.35 22.56
CA THR A 241 -25.62 5.41 23.14
C THR A 241 -24.99 6.82 23.22
N GLN A 242 -23.83 7.07 22.59
CA GLN A 242 -23.24 8.41 22.55
C GLN A 242 -23.44 9.10 21.19
N SER A 243 -24.65 9.47 20.85
CA SER A 243 -24.93 10.25 19.63
C SER A 243 -25.63 11.60 19.82
N SER A 244 -25.79 12.16 21.03
CA SER A 244 -26.58 13.39 21.14
C SER A 244 -26.04 14.48 22.11
N ARG A 245 -24.72 14.53 22.37
CA ARG A 245 -24.17 15.57 23.28
C ARG A 245 -23.10 16.48 22.70
N ALA A 246 -23.00 16.58 21.36
CA ALA A 246 -22.06 17.49 20.68
C ALA A 246 -22.74 18.39 19.64
N ALA A 247 -23.98 18.83 19.92
CA ALA A 247 -24.70 19.82 19.11
C ALA A 247 -25.54 20.73 20.07
N GLU A 248 -24.88 21.34 21.04
CA GLU A 248 -25.34 22.55 21.72
C GLU A 248 -24.16 23.50 21.94
#